data_96ed98abccd8d6031769baf384b3619a
#
_entry.id   96ed98abccd8d6031769baf384b3619a
#
_cell.length_a   1.000
_cell.length_b   1.000
_cell.length_c   1.000
_cell.angle_alpha   90.00
_cell.angle_beta   90.00
_cell.angle_gamma   90.00
#
_symmetry.space_group_name_H-M   'P 1'
#
loop_
_entity.id
_entity.type
_entity.pdbx_description
1 polymer ?
#
loop_
_entity_poly.entity_id
_entity_poly.type
_entity_poly.pdbx_seq_one_letter_code
_entity_poly.pdbx_strand_id
1 'polypeptide(L)'
;MEKEVEGESSRVAMPPPNTGKLITILTIDGGGIRGIIPGVILAYLESQLQELDGENARIADYFDVIAGTSTGGLVTAMLAAPNKDKRPLYAAKDITPFYIEHSPKIFPQISCCSGLFAGVINLTKMMNGPKYDGKYLHALIKRLLGGTRLHDTLTAVVIPTFDIKTLQPVIFSSYEANSKPDLDAELADICISTSAAPTFLPAYCFKTQDAQNKDREFNLIDGGVAANNPTLIAIGEVTKQTLMKHEDLIPIKPMDYGRFLVISLGTGNAKNEGKYNAKMAAKWGLLSWLTHDNSTPIVEAFNQASADMVDYHNFVVFKALHSDDKYLRIQDDTLTGNLASVDISTKENLEGLIKVGEELLDKPASKINLDKGVYEAVENGGTNKEALRRFAKKLSEERKFRQSNPGSSPLV
;
A
#
# COMPACT_ATOMS: atom_id res chain seq x y z
N MET A 1 -40.98 -35.66 -5.15
CA MET A 1 -40.47 -34.29 -5.50
C MET A 1 -39.82 -33.73 -4.24
N GLU A 2 -38.59 -34.18 -4.00
CA GLU A 2 -37.75 -33.64 -2.94
C GLU A 2 -37.10 -32.38 -3.50
N LYS A 3 -37.31 -31.25 -2.85
CA LYS A 3 -36.56 -30.02 -3.11
C LYS A 3 -35.21 -30.16 -2.43
N GLU A 4 -34.16 -30.29 -3.22
CA GLU A 4 -32.80 -30.03 -2.77
C GLU A 4 -32.74 -28.58 -2.25
N VAL A 5 -32.52 -28.44 -0.95
CA VAL A 5 -32.13 -27.19 -0.33
C VAL A 5 -30.65 -27.03 -0.60
N GLU A 6 -30.30 -26.26 -1.63
CA GLU A 6 -28.93 -25.77 -1.81
C GLU A 6 -28.56 -25.01 -0.55
N GLY A 7 -27.61 -25.58 0.22
CA GLY A 7 -27.06 -24.96 1.39
C GLY A 7 -26.35 -23.66 1.01
N GLU A 8 -26.93 -22.53 1.37
CA GLU A 8 -26.19 -21.27 1.47
C GLU A 8 -25.02 -21.49 2.43
N SER A 9 -23.83 -21.68 1.85
CA SER A 9 -22.61 -21.58 2.60
C SER A 9 -22.49 -20.16 3.12
N SER A 10 -22.93 -19.94 4.35
CA SER A 10 -22.71 -18.69 5.08
C SER A 10 -21.19 -18.45 5.14
N ARG A 11 -20.72 -17.52 4.35
CA ARG A 11 -19.30 -17.14 4.27
C ARG A 11 -18.94 -16.43 5.56
N VAL A 12 -18.34 -17.16 6.48
CA VAL A 12 -17.87 -16.64 7.76
C VAL A 12 -16.64 -15.78 7.48
N ALA A 13 -16.68 -14.50 7.88
CA ALA A 13 -15.52 -13.63 7.92
C ALA A 13 -14.37 -14.32 8.69
N MET A 14 -13.12 -13.92 8.41
CA MET A 14 -11.99 -14.46 9.18
C MET A 14 -12.20 -14.16 10.66
N PRO A 15 -12.12 -15.16 11.55
CA PRO A 15 -12.20 -14.91 12.98
C PRO A 15 -11.05 -13.98 13.44
N PRO A 16 -11.26 -13.15 14.48
CA PRO A 16 -10.29 -12.17 14.90
C PRO A 16 -8.97 -12.81 15.35
N PRO A 17 -7.85 -12.06 15.33
CA PRO A 17 -6.52 -12.57 15.68
C PRO A 17 -6.41 -13.20 17.06
N ASN A 18 -7.21 -12.76 18.05
CA ASN A 18 -7.21 -13.30 19.41
C ASN A 18 -7.53 -14.81 19.46
N THR A 19 -8.12 -15.37 18.41
CA THR A 19 -8.38 -16.83 18.29
C THR A 19 -7.27 -17.56 17.53
N GLY A 20 -6.22 -16.87 17.11
CA GLY A 20 -5.15 -17.37 16.25
C GLY A 20 -3.77 -17.45 16.89
N LYS A 21 -2.79 -17.81 16.07
CA LYS A 21 -1.38 -17.88 16.44
C LYS A 21 -0.57 -16.68 15.89
N LEU A 22 -1.00 -16.12 14.78
CA LEU A 22 -0.29 -15.06 14.06
C LEU A 22 -1.20 -13.84 13.92
N ILE A 23 -0.61 -12.68 13.69
CA ILE A 23 -1.27 -11.49 13.17
C ILE A 23 -0.74 -11.27 11.75
N THR A 24 -1.64 -11.21 10.79
CA THR A 24 -1.31 -11.20 9.36
C THR A 24 -1.43 -9.79 8.80
N ILE A 25 -0.36 -9.29 8.21
CA ILE A 25 -0.26 -7.90 7.72
C ILE A 25 0.15 -7.90 6.25
N LEU A 26 -0.60 -7.20 5.41
CA LEU A 26 -0.24 -6.86 4.03
C LEU A 26 0.02 -5.37 3.94
N THR A 27 1.13 -4.97 3.32
CA THR A 27 1.43 -3.56 3.10
C THR A 27 1.79 -3.28 1.65
N ILE A 28 1.38 -2.11 1.14
CA ILE A 28 1.55 -1.72 -0.26
C ILE A 28 2.08 -0.29 -0.31
N ASP A 29 3.24 -0.12 -0.92
CA ASP A 29 3.91 1.17 -1.02
C ASP A 29 3.18 2.16 -1.93
N GLY A 30 3.51 3.44 -1.79
CA GLY A 30 3.15 4.49 -2.72
C GLY A 30 3.97 4.42 -4.01
N GLY A 31 3.43 4.98 -5.11
CA GLY A 31 4.16 4.99 -6.38
C GLY A 31 3.34 5.32 -7.65
N GLY A 32 2.17 5.90 -7.53
CA GLY A 32 1.33 6.32 -8.67
C GLY A 32 0.95 5.13 -9.57
N ILE A 33 1.15 5.26 -10.90
CA ILE A 33 0.83 4.18 -11.87
C ILE A 33 1.60 2.88 -11.63
N ARG A 34 2.74 2.95 -10.92
CA ARG A 34 3.54 1.76 -10.58
C ARG A 34 2.83 0.81 -9.62
N GLY A 35 1.65 1.20 -9.08
CA GLY A 35 0.73 0.29 -8.38
C GLY A 35 0.31 -0.93 -9.21
N ILE A 36 0.55 -0.94 -10.52
CA ILE A 36 0.41 -2.11 -11.40
C ILE A 36 1.31 -3.26 -10.93
N ILE A 37 2.54 -2.98 -10.51
CA ILE A 37 3.52 -4.00 -10.07
C ILE A 37 2.97 -4.80 -8.88
N PRO A 38 2.61 -4.18 -7.72
CA PRO A 38 1.96 -4.94 -6.65
C PRO A 38 0.60 -5.51 -7.05
N GLY A 39 -0.14 -4.91 -8.00
CA GLY A 39 -1.37 -5.48 -8.56
C GLY A 39 -1.17 -6.86 -9.19
N VAL A 40 -0.10 -7.03 -10.00
CA VAL A 40 0.28 -8.33 -10.57
C VAL A 40 0.67 -9.34 -9.49
N ILE A 41 1.44 -8.91 -8.49
CA ILE A 41 1.88 -9.77 -7.39
C ILE A 41 0.68 -10.23 -6.52
N LEU A 42 -0.27 -9.31 -6.24
CA LEU A 42 -1.49 -9.61 -5.49
C LEU A 42 -2.41 -10.57 -6.25
N ALA A 43 -2.53 -10.41 -7.56
CA ALA A 43 -3.30 -11.34 -8.40
C ALA A 43 -2.71 -12.77 -8.31
N TYR A 44 -1.39 -12.90 -8.32
CA TYR A 44 -0.72 -14.18 -8.13
C TYR A 44 -0.95 -14.73 -6.71
N LEU A 45 -0.79 -13.91 -5.67
CA LEU A 45 -1.03 -14.34 -4.28
C LEU A 45 -2.47 -14.83 -4.09
N GLU A 46 -3.46 -14.06 -4.59
CA GLU A 46 -4.88 -14.45 -4.48
C GLU A 46 -5.16 -15.76 -5.23
N SER A 47 -4.55 -15.98 -6.41
CA SER A 47 -4.70 -17.25 -7.12
C SER A 47 -4.17 -18.44 -6.32
N GLN A 48 -3.05 -18.26 -5.59
CA GLN A 48 -2.51 -19.32 -4.73
C GLN A 48 -3.41 -19.58 -3.50
N LEU A 49 -4.06 -18.57 -2.97
CA LEU A 49 -5.05 -18.72 -1.89
C LEU A 49 -6.31 -19.44 -2.42
N GLN A 50 -6.71 -19.15 -3.67
CA GLN A 50 -7.83 -19.82 -4.32
C GLN A 50 -7.55 -21.29 -4.62
N GLU A 51 -6.33 -21.65 -4.99
CA GLU A 51 -5.90 -23.06 -5.13
C GLU A 51 -6.01 -23.83 -3.80
N LEU A 52 -5.77 -23.18 -2.65
CA LEU A 52 -5.80 -23.81 -1.33
C LEU A 52 -7.20 -23.87 -0.71
N ASP A 53 -8.04 -22.86 -0.95
CA ASP A 53 -9.27 -22.63 -0.18
C ASP A 53 -10.50 -22.34 -1.05
N GLY A 54 -10.38 -22.51 -2.37
CA GLY A 54 -11.48 -22.39 -3.33
C GLY A 54 -11.58 -21.02 -4.00
N GLU A 55 -12.23 -20.96 -5.16
CA GLU A 55 -12.28 -19.82 -6.09
C GLU A 55 -12.83 -18.52 -5.46
N ASN A 56 -13.59 -18.63 -4.39
CA ASN A 56 -14.18 -17.50 -3.69
C ASN A 56 -13.22 -16.83 -2.68
N ALA A 57 -12.03 -17.38 -2.46
CA ALA A 57 -11.04 -16.77 -1.58
C ALA A 57 -10.60 -15.39 -2.11
N ARG A 58 -10.47 -14.42 -1.19
CA ARG A 58 -10.05 -13.05 -1.48
C ARG A 58 -8.98 -12.62 -0.47
N ILE A 59 -8.14 -11.68 -0.85
CA ILE A 59 -7.05 -11.16 0.00
C ILE A 59 -7.56 -10.77 1.40
N ALA A 60 -8.68 -10.04 1.49
CA ALA A 60 -9.25 -9.61 2.78
C ALA A 60 -9.68 -10.77 3.69
N ASP A 61 -9.82 -11.98 3.17
CA ASP A 61 -10.17 -13.16 3.98
C ASP A 61 -8.97 -13.72 4.78
N TYR A 62 -7.74 -13.17 4.59
CA TYR A 62 -6.50 -13.73 5.12
C TYR A 62 -5.63 -12.75 5.88
N PHE A 63 -5.88 -11.46 5.75
CA PHE A 63 -5.09 -10.44 6.42
C PHE A 63 -5.90 -9.72 7.48
N ASP A 64 -5.34 -9.61 8.69
CA ASP A 64 -5.93 -8.85 9.79
C ASP A 64 -5.81 -7.36 9.55
N VAL A 65 -4.73 -6.95 8.86
CA VAL A 65 -4.47 -5.56 8.49
C VAL A 65 -3.99 -5.48 7.05
N ILE A 66 -4.58 -4.58 6.28
CA ILE A 66 -4.06 -4.15 4.98
C ILE A 66 -3.70 -2.67 5.09
N ALA A 67 -2.43 -2.33 4.85
CA ALA A 67 -1.98 -0.95 4.88
C ALA A 67 -1.49 -0.50 3.51
N GLY A 68 -1.73 0.76 3.17
CA GLY A 68 -1.28 1.29 1.90
C GLY A 68 -1.13 2.80 1.90
N THR A 69 -0.13 3.28 1.18
CA THR A 69 0.14 4.71 1.00
C THR A 69 -0.12 5.12 -0.44
N SER A 70 -0.76 6.27 -0.68
CA SER A 70 -0.98 6.79 -2.03
C SER A 70 -1.70 5.76 -2.91
N THR A 71 -1.11 5.34 -4.02
CA THR A 71 -1.61 4.24 -4.87
C THR A 71 -1.84 2.95 -4.08
N GLY A 72 -0.99 2.64 -3.08
CA GLY A 72 -1.19 1.51 -2.16
C GLY A 72 -2.44 1.67 -1.31
N GLY A 73 -2.80 2.89 -0.90
CA GLY A 73 -4.06 3.20 -0.22
C GLY A 73 -5.29 2.94 -1.08
N LEU A 74 -5.22 3.26 -2.39
CA LEU A 74 -6.27 2.91 -3.35
C LEU A 74 -6.43 1.38 -3.47
N VAL A 75 -5.34 0.66 -3.61
CA VAL A 75 -5.36 -0.82 -3.68
C VAL A 75 -5.90 -1.41 -2.37
N THR A 76 -5.51 -0.86 -1.22
CA THR A 76 -6.04 -1.25 0.11
C THR A 76 -7.57 -1.08 0.14
N ALA A 77 -8.10 0.06 -0.30
CA ALA A 77 -9.54 0.29 -0.37
C ALA A 77 -10.24 -0.66 -1.35
N MET A 78 -9.63 -0.94 -2.52
CA MET A 78 -10.19 -1.90 -3.48
C MET A 78 -10.32 -3.31 -2.89
N LEU A 79 -9.35 -3.74 -2.08
CA LEU A 79 -9.31 -5.06 -1.47
C LEU A 79 -10.13 -5.17 -0.18
N ALA A 80 -10.37 -4.05 0.54
CA ALA A 80 -10.99 -4.07 1.86
C ALA A 80 -12.38 -3.43 1.92
N ALA A 81 -12.74 -2.52 1.00
CA ALA A 81 -14.08 -1.95 0.98
C ALA A 81 -15.12 -3.01 0.58
N PRO A 82 -16.27 -3.07 1.28
CA PRO A 82 -17.34 -4.02 0.96
C PRO A 82 -18.11 -3.60 -0.30
N ASN A 83 -18.47 -4.56 -1.13
CA ASN A 83 -19.51 -4.42 -2.11
C ASN A 83 -20.90 -4.75 -1.48
N LYS A 84 -21.99 -4.71 -2.29
CA LYS A 84 -23.35 -5.01 -1.83
C LYS A 84 -23.53 -6.43 -1.28
N ASP A 85 -22.65 -7.37 -1.66
CA ASP A 85 -22.66 -8.75 -1.21
C ASP A 85 -21.73 -8.98 0.00
N LYS A 86 -21.26 -7.90 0.63
CA LYS A 86 -20.27 -7.91 1.72
C LYS A 86 -18.98 -8.68 1.37
N ARG A 87 -18.56 -8.58 0.13
CA ARG A 87 -17.28 -9.09 -0.37
C ARG A 87 -16.39 -7.93 -0.81
N PRO A 88 -15.08 -8.11 -0.95
CA PRO A 88 -14.20 -7.06 -1.45
C PRO A 88 -14.72 -6.44 -2.75
N LEU A 89 -14.58 -5.14 -2.87
CA LEU A 89 -15.02 -4.36 -4.02
C LEU A 89 -14.35 -4.86 -5.31
N TYR A 90 -13.09 -5.27 -5.23
CA TYR A 90 -12.31 -5.88 -6.31
C TYR A 90 -11.68 -7.19 -5.87
N ALA A 91 -11.61 -8.16 -6.78
CA ALA A 91 -10.65 -9.25 -6.68
C ALA A 91 -9.25 -8.72 -7.06
N ALA A 92 -8.19 -9.32 -6.55
CA ALA A 92 -6.83 -8.85 -6.83
C ALA A 92 -6.48 -8.83 -8.33
N LYS A 93 -7.02 -9.77 -9.11
CA LYS A 93 -6.86 -9.81 -10.56
C LYS A 93 -7.43 -8.59 -11.31
N ASP A 94 -8.37 -7.86 -10.69
CA ASP A 94 -9.05 -6.72 -11.32
C ASP A 94 -8.29 -5.40 -11.08
N ILE A 95 -7.25 -5.39 -10.23
CA ILE A 95 -6.45 -4.22 -9.93
C ILE A 95 -5.68 -3.73 -11.17
N THR A 96 -4.97 -4.62 -11.85
CA THR A 96 -4.21 -4.25 -13.06
C THR A 96 -5.11 -3.70 -14.17
N PRO A 97 -6.24 -4.32 -14.55
CA PRO A 97 -7.22 -3.73 -15.47
C PRO A 97 -7.70 -2.35 -15.06
N PHE A 98 -7.96 -2.12 -13.78
CA PHE A 98 -8.34 -0.81 -13.26
C PHE A 98 -7.28 0.26 -13.58
N TYR A 99 -5.99 -0.02 -13.33
CA TYR A 99 -4.92 0.93 -13.66
C TYR A 99 -4.81 1.19 -15.16
N ILE A 100 -4.93 0.16 -15.99
CA ILE A 100 -4.87 0.29 -17.46
C ILE A 100 -6.00 1.21 -17.95
N GLU A 101 -7.21 1.06 -17.41
CA GLU A 101 -8.36 1.86 -17.84
C GLU A 101 -8.28 3.31 -17.35
N HIS A 102 -7.87 3.52 -16.10
CA HIS A 102 -8.05 4.80 -15.44
C HIS A 102 -6.79 5.68 -15.41
N SER A 103 -5.58 5.08 -15.43
CA SER A 103 -4.33 5.87 -15.38
C SER A 103 -4.21 6.90 -16.49
N PRO A 104 -4.57 6.63 -17.77
CA PRO A 104 -4.50 7.66 -18.82
C PRO A 104 -5.48 8.82 -18.62
N LYS A 105 -6.55 8.61 -17.85
CA LYS A 105 -7.54 9.65 -17.54
C LYS A 105 -7.15 10.44 -16.28
N ILE A 106 -6.44 9.81 -15.34
CA ILE A 106 -5.90 10.45 -14.12
C ILE A 106 -4.69 11.30 -14.48
N PHE A 107 -3.79 10.74 -15.30
CA PHE A 107 -2.54 11.34 -15.74
C PHE A 107 -2.52 11.49 -17.27
N PRO A 108 -3.34 12.40 -17.85
CA PRO A 108 -3.39 12.56 -19.29
C PRO A 108 -2.03 13.03 -19.83
N GLN A 109 -1.51 12.28 -20.80
CA GLN A 109 -0.27 12.63 -21.49
C GLN A 109 -0.60 13.68 -22.54
N ILE A 110 -0.14 14.90 -22.32
CA ILE A 110 -0.29 15.95 -23.31
C ILE A 110 0.64 15.61 -24.47
N SER A 111 0.07 15.18 -25.58
CA SER A 111 0.81 15.14 -26.84
C SER A 111 1.16 16.58 -27.23
N CYS A 112 2.33 17.02 -26.83
CA CYS A 112 2.82 18.34 -27.20
C CYS A 112 2.98 18.40 -28.72
N CYS A 113 2.17 19.24 -29.36
CA CYS A 113 2.54 19.78 -30.66
C CYS A 113 4.00 20.23 -30.59
N SER A 114 4.84 19.65 -31.41
CA SER A 114 6.26 19.92 -31.55
C SER A 114 6.48 21.38 -31.89
N GLY A 115 6.69 22.23 -30.88
CA GLY A 115 6.99 23.63 -31.05
C GLY A 115 7.95 24.12 -29.98
N LEU A 116 8.90 24.98 -30.34
CA LEU A 116 9.90 25.62 -29.47
C LEU A 116 9.33 26.27 -28.18
N PHE A 117 8.02 26.46 -28.09
CA PHE A 117 7.31 27.02 -26.92
C PHE A 117 6.75 26.00 -25.93
N ALA A 118 6.74 24.70 -26.25
CA ALA A 118 6.14 23.68 -25.41
C ALA A 118 6.83 23.55 -24.03
N GLY A 119 8.16 23.69 -24.00
CA GLY A 119 8.95 23.67 -22.77
C GLY A 119 8.65 24.86 -21.84
N VAL A 120 8.44 26.04 -22.40
CA VAL A 120 8.15 27.26 -21.61
C VAL A 120 6.73 27.22 -21.05
N ILE A 121 5.75 26.69 -21.80
CA ILE A 121 4.35 26.54 -21.33
C ILE A 121 4.26 25.49 -20.22
N ASN A 122 5.01 24.41 -20.34
CA ASN A 122 5.05 23.40 -19.27
C ASN A 122 5.72 23.92 -18.00
N LEU A 123 6.82 24.65 -18.13
CA LEU A 123 7.53 25.25 -17.00
C LEU A 123 6.65 26.29 -16.26
N THR A 124 5.93 27.15 -16.99
CA THR A 124 5.03 28.15 -16.40
C THR A 124 3.80 27.48 -15.72
N LYS A 125 3.27 26.38 -16.25
CA LYS A 125 2.20 25.61 -15.60
C LYS A 125 2.68 24.93 -14.33
N MET A 126 3.87 24.32 -14.35
CA MET A 126 4.48 23.70 -13.14
C MET A 126 4.81 24.73 -12.05
N MET A 127 5.06 25.99 -12.41
CA MET A 127 5.30 27.08 -11.43
C MET A 127 4.01 27.62 -10.82
N ASN A 128 2.83 27.37 -11.39
CA ASN A 128 1.57 28.00 -10.98
C ASN A 128 0.54 27.01 -10.40
N GLY A 129 0.92 25.75 -10.16
CA GLY A 129 0.01 24.76 -9.57
C GLY A 129 0.44 23.30 -9.82
N PRO A 130 -0.34 22.32 -9.34
CA PRO A 130 -0.06 20.91 -9.55
C PRO A 130 -0.19 20.52 -11.03
N LYS A 131 0.54 19.48 -11.45
CA LYS A 131 0.60 18.99 -12.83
C LYS A 131 -0.77 18.54 -13.35
N TYR A 132 -1.61 17.99 -12.48
CA TYR A 132 -2.93 17.47 -12.77
C TYR A 132 -3.99 18.07 -11.83
N ASP A 133 -5.22 18.27 -12.31
CA ASP A 133 -6.30 18.90 -11.53
C ASP A 133 -7.01 17.95 -10.53
N GLY A 134 -6.73 16.65 -10.60
CA GLY A 134 -7.29 15.63 -9.71
C GLY A 134 -8.78 15.33 -9.90
N LYS A 135 -9.51 16.07 -10.72
CA LYS A 135 -11.00 15.96 -10.83
C LYS A 135 -11.45 14.57 -11.22
N TYR A 136 -10.78 13.96 -12.20
CA TYR A 136 -11.13 12.60 -12.63
C TYR A 136 -10.91 11.60 -11.51
N LEU A 137 -9.77 11.66 -10.82
CA LEU A 137 -9.44 10.77 -9.69
C LEU A 137 -10.47 10.93 -8.57
N HIS A 138 -10.81 12.16 -8.17
CA HIS A 138 -11.79 12.42 -7.11
C HIS A 138 -13.17 11.86 -7.48
N ALA A 139 -13.65 12.14 -8.71
CA ALA A 139 -14.94 11.64 -9.18
C ALA A 139 -14.97 10.10 -9.25
N LEU A 140 -13.87 9.48 -9.70
CA LEU A 140 -13.72 8.03 -9.77
C LEU A 140 -13.80 7.40 -8.39
N ILE A 141 -12.98 7.87 -7.44
CA ILE A 141 -12.91 7.32 -6.08
C ILE A 141 -14.27 7.49 -5.37
N LYS A 142 -14.88 8.68 -5.44
CA LYS A 142 -16.21 8.93 -4.83
C LYS A 142 -17.30 8.05 -5.43
N ARG A 143 -17.25 7.78 -6.72
CA ARG A 143 -18.20 6.87 -7.38
C ARG A 143 -18.02 5.42 -6.94
N LEU A 144 -16.74 4.97 -6.79
CA LEU A 144 -16.41 3.58 -6.45
C LEU A 144 -16.73 3.25 -4.99
N LEU A 145 -16.37 4.14 -4.07
CA LEU A 145 -16.46 3.91 -2.64
C LEU A 145 -17.79 4.43 -2.05
N GLY A 146 -18.49 5.34 -2.76
CA GLY A 146 -19.74 5.93 -2.27
C GLY A 146 -19.57 6.53 -0.89
N GLY A 147 -20.49 6.21 0.01
CA GLY A 147 -20.48 6.63 1.42
C GLY A 147 -19.80 5.63 2.37
N THR A 148 -19.02 4.66 1.85
CA THR A 148 -18.27 3.70 2.69
C THR A 148 -17.33 4.45 3.62
N ARG A 149 -17.43 4.16 4.92
CA ARG A 149 -16.58 4.76 5.95
C ARG A 149 -15.42 3.84 6.33
N LEU A 150 -14.48 4.38 7.07
CA LEU A 150 -13.28 3.66 7.49
C LEU A 150 -13.62 2.41 8.33
N HIS A 151 -14.63 2.48 9.20
CA HIS A 151 -15.09 1.35 10.03
C HIS A 151 -15.82 0.26 9.25
N ASP A 152 -16.32 0.55 8.02
CA ASP A 152 -17.08 -0.41 7.20
C ASP A 152 -16.18 -1.44 6.50
N THR A 153 -14.85 -1.28 6.57
CA THR A 153 -13.92 -2.16 5.84
C THR A 153 -13.97 -3.60 6.35
N LEU A 154 -13.83 -4.56 5.44
CA LEU A 154 -13.94 -6.01 5.70
C LEU A 154 -12.82 -6.56 6.58
N THR A 155 -11.70 -5.88 6.61
CA THR A 155 -10.55 -6.11 7.50
C THR A 155 -10.01 -4.77 7.94
N ALA A 156 -9.20 -4.72 9.01
CA ALA A 156 -8.63 -3.45 9.42
C ALA A 156 -7.72 -2.87 8.33
N VAL A 157 -7.84 -1.56 8.11
CA VAL A 157 -6.99 -0.83 7.17
C VAL A 157 -6.21 0.27 7.89
N VAL A 158 -4.98 0.52 7.39
CA VAL A 158 -4.11 1.59 7.88
C VAL A 158 -3.60 2.40 6.69
N ILE A 159 -4.03 3.65 6.59
CA ILE A 159 -3.72 4.53 5.46
C ILE A 159 -3.08 5.81 5.96
N PRO A 160 -1.76 6.00 5.75
CA PRO A 160 -1.07 7.22 6.12
C PRO A 160 -1.45 8.39 5.19
N THR A 161 -1.51 9.57 5.78
CA THR A 161 -1.61 10.88 5.11
C THR A 161 -0.70 11.87 5.85
N PHE A 162 -0.57 13.10 5.34
CA PHE A 162 0.19 14.13 6.02
C PHE A 162 -0.60 15.45 6.05
N ASP A 163 -0.82 16.00 7.23
CA ASP A 163 -1.51 17.29 7.39
C ASP A 163 -0.53 18.45 7.23
N ILE A 164 -0.69 19.21 6.12
CA ILE A 164 0.20 20.31 5.76
C ILE A 164 0.01 21.52 6.67
N LYS A 165 -1.14 21.66 7.35
CA LYS A 165 -1.44 22.76 8.26
C LYS A 165 -0.73 22.60 9.59
N THR A 166 -0.67 21.36 10.10
CA THR A 166 -0.05 21.03 11.39
C THR A 166 1.37 20.48 11.23
N LEU A 167 1.79 20.15 10.01
CA LEU A 167 3.06 19.47 9.68
C LEU A 167 3.21 18.15 10.46
N GLN A 168 2.15 17.35 10.51
CA GLN A 168 2.11 16.09 11.23
C GLN A 168 1.55 14.97 10.34
N PRO A 169 2.05 13.74 10.48
CA PRO A 169 1.38 12.56 9.93
C PRO A 169 -0.02 12.41 10.52
N VAL A 170 -0.99 12.05 9.68
CA VAL A 170 -2.32 11.60 10.09
C VAL A 170 -2.51 10.18 9.59
N ILE A 171 -2.68 9.25 10.50
CA ILE A 171 -2.84 7.84 10.19
C ILE A 171 -4.32 7.48 10.35
N PHE A 172 -4.99 7.16 9.25
CA PHE A 172 -6.35 6.63 9.29
C PHE A 172 -6.28 5.13 9.53
N SER A 173 -6.77 4.70 10.68
CA SER A 173 -6.77 3.30 11.11
C SER A 173 -8.18 2.89 11.50
N SER A 174 -8.68 1.78 10.97
CA SER A 174 -10.00 1.23 11.33
C SER A 174 -10.09 0.92 12.82
N TYR A 175 -8.98 0.58 13.47
CA TYR A 175 -8.95 0.35 14.92
C TYR A 175 -9.29 1.63 15.72
N GLU A 176 -8.87 2.80 15.23
CA GLU A 176 -9.15 4.07 15.90
C GLU A 176 -10.53 4.64 15.54
N ALA A 177 -11.06 4.32 14.37
CA ALA A 177 -12.34 4.81 13.88
C ALA A 177 -13.49 4.50 14.85
N ASN A 178 -13.49 3.32 15.46
CA ASN A 178 -14.52 2.90 16.41
C ASN A 178 -14.49 3.72 17.72
N SER A 179 -13.33 4.19 18.14
CA SER A 179 -13.16 4.95 19.41
C SER A 179 -13.07 6.46 19.19
N LYS A 180 -12.76 6.91 17.98
CA LYS A 180 -12.56 8.32 17.61
C LYS A 180 -13.39 8.65 16.38
N PRO A 181 -14.67 9.07 16.53
CA PRO A 181 -15.56 9.39 15.42
C PRO A 181 -14.98 10.42 14.44
N ASP A 182 -14.14 11.33 14.93
CA ASP A 182 -13.45 12.32 14.10
C ASP A 182 -12.39 11.72 13.16
N LEU A 183 -11.95 10.48 13.39
CA LEU A 183 -11.08 9.72 12.49
C LEU A 183 -11.85 8.76 11.59
N ASP A 184 -13.14 8.53 11.85
CA ASP A 184 -14.00 7.71 11.01
C ASP A 184 -14.51 8.52 9.81
N ALA A 185 -13.61 8.79 8.87
CA ALA A 185 -13.90 9.53 7.65
C ALA A 185 -14.47 8.61 6.55
N GLU A 186 -15.05 9.21 5.50
CA GLU A 186 -15.35 8.49 4.27
C GLU A 186 -14.05 7.93 3.66
N LEU A 187 -14.05 6.66 3.32
CA LEU A 187 -12.89 6.01 2.72
C LEU A 187 -12.47 6.69 1.42
N ALA A 188 -13.42 7.31 0.71
CA ALA A 188 -13.15 8.11 -0.47
C ALA A 188 -12.28 9.33 -0.16
N ASP A 189 -12.56 10.07 0.91
CA ASP A 189 -11.79 11.25 1.30
C ASP A 189 -10.38 10.86 1.78
N ILE A 190 -10.26 9.72 2.48
CA ILE A 190 -8.96 9.16 2.88
C ILE A 190 -8.12 8.78 1.66
N CYS A 191 -8.70 8.08 0.68
CA CYS A 191 -8.01 7.67 -0.54
C CYS A 191 -7.57 8.86 -1.40
N ILE A 192 -8.41 9.89 -1.53
CA ILE A 192 -8.03 11.14 -2.22
C ILE A 192 -6.87 11.81 -1.49
N SER A 193 -6.93 11.89 -0.16
CA SER A 193 -5.92 12.53 0.67
C SER A 193 -4.56 11.83 0.58
N THR A 194 -4.53 10.51 0.75
CA THR A 194 -3.28 9.75 0.68
C THR A 194 -2.63 9.80 -0.70
N SER A 195 -3.43 10.08 -1.76
CA SER A 195 -2.97 10.19 -3.16
C SER A 195 -2.66 11.62 -3.60
N ALA A 196 -2.84 12.64 -2.73
CA ALA A 196 -2.64 14.05 -3.04
C ALA A 196 -1.14 14.43 -3.09
N ALA A 197 -0.41 13.80 -4.02
CA ALA A 197 1.04 13.93 -4.14
C ALA A 197 1.46 15.36 -4.49
N PRO A 198 2.29 16.03 -3.67
CA PRO A 198 2.78 17.37 -3.94
C PRO A 198 3.40 17.45 -5.33
N THR A 199 3.16 18.56 -6.02
CA THR A 199 3.53 18.84 -7.41
C THR A 199 2.72 18.10 -8.47
N PHE A 200 2.14 16.94 -8.19
CA PHE A 200 1.34 16.15 -9.15
C PHE A 200 -0.15 16.40 -9.00
N LEU A 201 -0.70 16.33 -7.80
CA LEU A 201 -2.12 16.47 -7.51
C LEU A 201 -2.38 17.52 -6.42
N PRO A 202 -3.57 18.16 -6.42
CA PRO A 202 -3.92 19.16 -5.40
C PRO A 202 -3.98 18.54 -4.00
N ALA A 203 -3.56 19.32 -2.99
CA ALA A 203 -3.88 19.01 -1.58
C ALA A 203 -5.40 18.93 -1.39
N TYR A 204 -5.85 18.09 -0.45
CA TYR A 204 -7.26 17.83 -0.24
C TYR A 204 -7.70 18.24 1.16
N CYS A 205 -8.84 18.94 1.22
CA CYS A 205 -9.44 19.38 2.46
C CYS A 205 -10.83 18.77 2.63
N PHE A 206 -11.10 18.22 3.81
CA PHE A 206 -12.42 17.73 4.20
C PHE A 206 -12.64 17.90 5.70
N LYS A 207 -13.87 17.60 6.16
CA LYS A 207 -14.25 17.70 7.56
C LYS A 207 -14.94 16.43 8.04
N THR A 208 -14.69 16.09 9.28
CA THR A 208 -15.44 15.11 10.06
C THR A 208 -15.98 15.77 11.35
N GLN A 209 -16.70 15.01 12.15
CA GLN A 209 -17.20 15.49 13.45
C GLN A 209 -16.77 14.55 14.57
N ASP A 210 -16.40 15.12 15.72
CA ASP A 210 -16.15 14.35 16.93
C ASP A 210 -17.47 13.92 17.62
N ALA A 211 -17.35 13.18 18.72
CA ALA A 211 -18.51 12.70 19.50
C ALA A 211 -19.38 13.83 20.07
N GLN A 212 -18.89 15.06 20.08
CA GLN A 212 -19.60 16.27 20.54
C GLN A 212 -20.13 17.10 19.37
N ASN A 213 -20.14 16.56 18.13
CA ASN A 213 -20.49 17.25 16.88
C ASN A 213 -19.62 18.48 16.57
N LYS A 214 -18.40 18.53 17.09
CA LYS A 214 -17.46 19.58 16.75
C LYS A 214 -16.70 19.20 15.49
N ASP A 215 -16.66 20.11 14.53
CA ASP A 215 -15.93 19.93 13.27
C ASP A 215 -14.42 19.76 13.52
N ARG A 216 -13.84 18.71 12.94
CA ARG A 216 -12.42 18.53 12.71
C ARG A 216 -12.12 18.69 11.23
N GLU A 217 -11.26 19.64 10.92
CA GLU A 217 -10.82 19.92 9.55
C GLU A 217 -9.47 19.26 9.29
N PHE A 218 -9.38 18.56 8.16
CA PHE A 218 -8.14 17.97 7.66
C PHE A 218 -7.66 18.72 6.41
N ASN A 219 -6.36 19.00 6.35
CA ASN A 219 -5.69 19.68 5.24
C ASN A 219 -4.56 18.77 4.74
N LEU A 220 -4.87 17.81 3.90
CA LEU A 220 -4.02 16.65 3.68
C LEU A 220 -3.31 16.66 2.33
N ILE A 221 -2.11 16.12 2.35
CA ILE A 221 -1.30 15.73 1.22
C ILE A 221 -0.92 14.26 1.33
N ASP A 222 -0.33 13.71 0.27
CA ASP A 222 0.06 12.31 0.13
C ASP A 222 0.84 11.79 1.35
N GLY A 223 0.44 10.61 1.80
CA GLY A 223 1.10 9.91 2.91
C GLY A 223 2.56 9.54 2.64
N GLY A 224 2.97 9.51 1.38
CA GLY A 224 4.36 9.25 0.97
C GLY A 224 5.36 10.25 1.55
N VAL A 225 4.91 11.45 1.92
CA VAL A 225 5.75 12.44 2.63
C VAL A 225 6.22 11.92 4.00
N ALA A 226 5.40 11.12 4.68
CA ALA A 226 5.71 10.58 6.01
C ALA A 226 6.10 9.09 5.96
N ALA A 227 5.43 8.31 5.14
CA ALA A 227 5.55 6.85 5.14
C ALA A 227 5.18 6.26 3.77
N ASN A 228 6.05 6.40 2.79
CA ASN A 228 5.84 5.79 1.47
C ASN A 228 5.73 4.26 1.56
N ASN A 229 6.56 3.64 2.40
CA ASN A 229 6.43 2.24 2.81
C ASN A 229 5.70 2.19 4.16
N PRO A 230 4.41 1.76 4.20
CA PRO A 230 3.60 1.81 5.42
C PRO A 230 3.84 0.65 6.40
N THR A 231 4.80 -0.25 6.13
CA THR A 231 4.99 -1.48 6.90
C THR A 231 5.26 -1.22 8.37
N LEU A 232 6.16 -0.29 8.69
CA LEU A 232 6.49 0.05 10.07
C LEU A 232 5.29 0.66 10.81
N ILE A 233 4.49 1.48 10.12
CA ILE A 233 3.27 2.06 10.68
C ILE A 233 2.21 0.98 10.93
N ALA A 234 2.03 0.04 10.01
CA ALA A 234 1.08 -1.05 10.18
C ALA A 234 1.42 -1.93 11.40
N ILE A 235 2.69 -2.31 11.55
CA ILE A 235 3.17 -3.06 12.72
C ILE A 235 3.02 -2.22 14.00
N GLY A 236 3.38 -0.94 13.94
CA GLY A 236 3.26 -0.01 15.05
C GLY A 236 1.82 0.17 15.51
N GLU A 237 0.87 0.30 14.57
CA GLU A 237 -0.56 0.46 14.89
C GLU A 237 -1.12 -0.80 15.57
N VAL A 238 -0.83 -2.00 15.06
CA VAL A 238 -1.21 -3.26 15.71
C VAL A 238 -0.60 -3.36 17.11
N THR A 239 0.67 -3.05 17.26
CA THR A 239 1.37 -3.07 18.56
C THR A 239 0.72 -2.10 19.55
N LYS A 240 0.38 -0.90 19.11
CA LYS A 240 -0.31 0.12 19.90
C LYS A 240 -1.68 -0.38 20.38
N GLN A 241 -2.47 -0.98 19.48
CA GLN A 241 -3.79 -1.53 19.83
C GLN A 241 -3.68 -2.71 20.80
N THR A 242 -2.67 -3.55 20.65
CA THR A 242 -2.38 -4.63 21.60
C THR A 242 -2.02 -4.10 23.00
N LEU A 243 -1.21 -3.03 23.08
CA LEU A 243 -0.90 -2.37 24.34
C LEU A 243 -2.15 -1.75 24.99
N MET A 244 -3.09 -1.27 24.20
CA MET A 244 -4.38 -0.76 24.64
C MET A 244 -5.39 -1.87 24.98
N LYS A 245 -5.01 -3.15 24.83
CA LYS A 245 -5.84 -4.34 25.10
C LYS A 245 -7.11 -4.38 24.25
N HIS A 246 -6.98 -4.09 22.95
CA HIS A 246 -8.09 -4.24 22.01
C HIS A 246 -8.58 -5.69 22.01
N GLU A 247 -9.90 -5.91 22.16
CA GLU A 247 -10.50 -7.22 22.39
C GLU A 247 -10.21 -8.25 21.28
N ASP A 248 -10.08 -7.79 20.04
CA ASP A 248 -9.85 -8.66 18.87
C ASP A 248 -8.37 -9.05 18.68
N LEU A 249 -7.44 -8.46 19.43
CA LEU A 249 -6.02 -8.73 19.24
C LEU A 249 -5.49 -9.70 20.29
N ILE A 250 -4.56 -10.55 19.85
CA ILE A 250 -3.82 -11.44 20.76
C ILE A 250 -2.99 -10.55 21.70
N PRO A 251 -2.96 -10.83 23.01
CA PRO A 251 -2.00 -10.21 23.91
C PRO A 251 -0.58 -10.55 23.45
N ILE A 252 0.09 -9.59 22.81
CA ILE A 252 1.47 -9.75 22.35
C ILE A 252 2.39 -9.17 23.43
N LYS A 253 3.46 -9.91 23.77
CA LYS A 253 4.54 -9.34 24.58
C LYS A 253 5.25 -8.27 23.74
N PRO A 254 5.71 -7.17 24.34
CA PRO A 254 6.52 -6.20 23.62
C PRO A 254 7.64 -6.89 22.85
N MET A 255 7.83 -6.53 21.58
CA MET A 255 8.85 -7.10 20.69
C MET A 255 8.65 -8.57 20.28
N ASP A 256 7.46 -9.15 20.43
CA ASP A 256 7.17 -10.53 19.95
C ASP A 256 6.85 -10.55 18.45
N TYR A 257 7.84 -10.18 17.63
CA TYR A 257 7.71 -10.20 16.16
C TYR A 257 7.48 -11.61 15.60
N GLY A 258 7.72 -12.64 16.38
CA GLY A 258 7.37 -14.01 16.03
C GLY A 258 5.86 -14.26 15.85
N ARG A 259 5.03 -13.34 16.30
CA ARG A 259 3.56 -13.39 16.11
C ARG A 259 3.08 -12.68 14.84
N PHE A 260 3.93 -11.95 14.15
CA PHE A 260 3.57 -11.28 12.90
C PHE A 260 3.90 -12.14 11.68
N LEU A 261 3.03 -12.14 10.69
CA LEU A 261 3.26 -12.65 9.34
C LEU A 261 3.01 -11.51 8.36
N VAL A 262 4.07 -10.99 7.77
CA VAL A 262 4.05 -9.73 7.01
C VAL A 262 4.44 -9.95 5.56
N ILE A 263 3.61 -9.48 4.63
CA ILE A 263 3.96 -9.29 3.21
C ILE A 263 4.01 -7.79 2.94
N SER A 264 5.15 -7.31 2.46
CA SER A 264 5.37 -5.91 2.09
C SER A 264 5.68 -5.81 0.60
N LEU A 265 4.83 -5.09 -0.15
CA LEU A 265 4.90 -4.97 -1.60
C LEU A 265 5.32 -3.56 -2.01
N GLY A 266 6.46 -3.46 -2.67
CA GLY A 266 6.93 -2.22 -3.28
C GLY A 266 6.31 -1.97 -4.65
N THR A 267 6.42 -0.73 -5.09
CA THR A 267 6.01 -0.27 -6.42
C THR A 267 7.19 -0.09 -7.38
N GLY A 268 8.36 -0.53 -6.98
CA GLY A 268 9.61 -0.37 -7.72
C GLY A 268 10.28 0.99 -7.48
N ASN A 269 11.61 0.99 -7.52
CA ASN A 269 12.46 2.16 -7.44
C ASN A 269 13.28 2.33 -8.73
N ALA A 270 13.64 3.57 -9.04
CA ALA A 270 14.56 3.84 -10.13
C ALA A 270 15.92 3.17 -9.84
N LYS A 271 16.48 2.57 -10.89
CA LYS A 271 17.84 2.03 -10.80
C LYS A 271 18.84 3.13 -10.41
N ASN A 272 19.59 2.87 -9.38
CA ASN A 272 20.63 3.79 -8.94
C ASN A 272 21.85 3.72 -9.90
N GLU A 273 21.84 4.62 -10.88
CA GLU A 273 22.92 4.73 -11.88
C GLU A 273 23.99 5.75 -11.50
N GLY A 274 24.01 6.22 -10.25
CA GLY A 274 24.92 7.30 -9.82
C GLY A 274 24.59 8.64 -10.46
N LYS A 275 23.30 8.87 -10.75
CA LYS A 275 22.76 10.10 -11.38
C LYS A 275 23.26 11.37 -10.69
N TYR A 276 23.40 11.33 -9.37
CA TYR A 276 23.91 12.43 -8.57
C TYR A 276 25.22 12.06 -7.90
N ASN A 277 26.10 13.05 -7.70
CA ASN A 277 27.33 12.87 -6.93
C ASN A 277 27.66 14.13 -6.12
N ALA A 278 28.52 13.97 -5.12
CA ALA A 278 28.87 15.07 -4.22
C ALA A 278 29.49 16.29 -4.93
N LYS A 279 30.25 16.09 -6.02
CA LYS A 279 30.86 17.20 -6.79
C LYS A 279 29.80 18.02 -7.55
N MET A 280 28.72 17.37 -8.01
CA MET A 280 27.60 18.06 -8.62
C MET A 280 26.77 18.78 -7.55
N ALA A 281 26.35 18.06 -6.51
CA ALA A 281 25.50 18.57 -5.44
C ALA A 281 26.16 19.72 -4.66
N ALA A 282 27.49 19.74 -4.53
CA ALA A 282 28.22 20.84 -3.92
C ALA A 282 28.08 22.20 -4.64
N LYS A 283 27.62 22.17 -5.89
CA LYS A 283 27.37 23.38 -6.71
C LYS A 283 25.90 23.74 -6.80
N TRP A 284 25.01 22.95 -6.19
CA TRP A 284 23.57 23.16 -6.28
C TRP A 284 23.08 24.21 -5.29
N GLY A 285 22.36 25.19 -5.82
CA GLY A 285 21.51 26.08 -5.03
C GLY A 285 20.11 25.52 -4.88
N LEU A 286 19.21 26.26 -4.27
CA LEU A 286 17.83 25.86 -4.01
C LEU A 286 17.11 25.34 -5.26
N LEU A 287 17.24 26.04 -6.37
CA LEU A 287 16.58 25.63 -7.63
C LEU A 287 17.09 24.28 -8.15
N SER A 288 18.40 24.03 -8.07
CA SER A 288 18.97 22.75 -8.53
C SER A 288 18.55 21.57 -7.66
N TRP A 289 18.37 21.78 -6.36
CA TRP A 289 17.82 20.76 -5.46
C TRP A 289 16.34 20.48 -5.75
N LEU A 290 15.58 21.49 -6.19
CA LEU A 290 14.15 21.37 -6.53
C LEU A 290 13.91 20.93 -7.97
N THR A 291 14.86 21.19 -8.89
CA THR A 291 14.72 20.84 -10.30
C THR A 291 16.08 20.60 -10.95
N HIS A 292 16.35 19.37 -11.35
CA HIS A 292 17.56 18.97 -12.07
C HIS A 292 17.23 17.84 -13.04
N ASP A 293 17.51 18.02 -14.33
CA ASP A 293 17.25 17.03 -15.39
C ASP A 293 15.84 16.40 -15.34
N ASN A 294 14.81 17.25 -15.29
CA ASN A 294 13.40 16.86 -15.17
C ASN A 294 13.06 16.02 -13.92
N SER A 295 13.88 16.06 -12.89
CA SER A 295 13.65 15.41 -11.61
C SER A 295 13.70 16.40 -10.45
N THR A 296 13.33 15.94 -9.26
CA THR A 296 13.34 16.72 -8.03
C THR A 296 14.28 16.03 -7.02
N PRO A 297 15.61 16.29 -7.08
CA PRO A 297 16.60 15.52 -6.33
C PRO A 297 16.33 15.41 -4.82
N ILE A 298 15.89 16.50 -4.19
CA ILE A 298 15.62 16.50 -2.76
C ILE A 298 14.44 15.58 -2.39
N VAL A 299 13.39 15.57 -3.22
CA VAL A 299 12.20 14.72 -2.99
C VAL A 299 12.55 13.25 -3.26
N GLU A 300 13.28 12.98 -4.35
CA GLU A 300 13.76 11.63 -4.67
C GLU A 300 14.64 11.07 -3.54
N ALA A 301 15.63 11.84 -3.08
CA ALA A 301 16.53 11.42 -2.01
C ALA A 301 15.77 11.17 -0.70
N PHE A 302 14.81 12.02 -0.37
CA PHE A 302 14.03 11.89 0.87
C PHE A 302 13.11 10.66 0.84
N ASN A 303 12.39 10.46 -0.25
CA ASN A 303 11.48 9.31 -0.41
C ASN A 303 12.24 8.00 -0.40
N GLN A 304 13.38 7.93 -1.13
CA GLN A 304 14.23 6.74 -1.14
C GLN A 304 14.78 6.44 0.24
N ALA A 305 15.38 7.44 0.90
CA ALA A 305 15.95 7.26 2.24
C ALA A 305 14.90 6.82 3.27
N SER A 306 13.69 7.40 3.22
CA SER A 306 12.60 7.02 4.10
C SER A 306 12.17 5.56 3.90
N ALA A 307 12.01 5.11 2.65
CA ALA A 307 11.64 3.74 2.35
C ALA A 307 12.73 2.74 2.74
N ASP A 308 14.00 3.05 2.41
CA ASP A 308 15.14 2.20 2.75
C ASP A 308 15.31 2.04 4.26
N MET A 309 15.07 3.10 5.04
CA MET A 309 15.16 3.04 6.50
C MET A 309 14.07 2.16 7.11
N VAL A 310 12.85 2.15 6.54
CA VAL A 310 11.78 1.23 6.96
C VAL A 310 12.18 -0.22 6.67
N ASP A 311 12.68 -0.50 5.48
CA ASP A 311 13.13 -1.84 5.10
C ASP A 311 14.30 -2.30 5.97
N TYR A 312 15.31 -1.46 6.18
CA TYR A 312 16.43 -1.73 7.08
C TYR A 312 15.95 -2.06 8.50
N HIS A 313 15.07 -1.23 9.08
CA HIS A 313 14.55 -1.43 10.42
C HIS A 313 13.81 -2.77 10.55
N ASN A 314 12.90 -3.06 9.64
CA ASN A 314 12.14 -4.30 9.66
C ASN A 314 13.04 -5.53 9.53
N PHE A 315 13.98 -5.53 8.59
CA PHE A 315 14.92 -6.64 8.44
C PHE A 315 15.76 -6.88 9.69
N VAL A 316 16.29 -5.80 10.30
CA VAL A 316 17.07 -5.91 11.55
C VAL A 316 16.23 -6.53 12.65
N VAL A 317 15.02 -6.05 12.85
CA VAL A 317 14.17 -6.49 13.95
C VAL A 317 13.71 -7.94 13.76
N PHE A 318 13.18 -8.28 12.57
CA PHE A 318 12.74 -9.66 12.29
C PHE A 318 13.90 -10.66 12.38
N LYS A 319 15.11 -10.29 11.91
CA LYS A 319 16.31 -11.12 12.00
C LYS A 319 16.80 -11.27 13.45
N ALA A 320 16.85 -10.17 14.21
CA ALA A 320 17.30 -10.20 15.61
C ALA A 320 16.39 -11.05 16.50
N LEU A 321 15.10 -11.16 16.13
CA LEU A 321 14.09 -11.94 16.84
C LEU A 321 13.83 -13.32 16.20
N HIS A 322 14.74 -13.79 15.33
CA HIS A 322 14.66 -15.09 14.66
C HIS A 322 13.31 -15.35 13.95
N SER A 323 12.75 -14.31 13.34
CA SER A 323 11.43 -14.32 12.68
C SER A 323 11.52 -13.88 11.21
N ASP A 324 12.70 -13.95 10.62
CA ASP A 324 12.94 -13.53 9.23
C ASP A 324 12.20 -14.37 8.18
N ASP A 325 11.74 -15.57 8.53
CA ASP A 325 10.85 -16.41 7.72
C ASP A 325 9.38 -15.94 7.71
N LYS A 326 9.05 -14.90 8.47
CA LYS A 326 7.71 -14.31 8.62
C LYS A 326 7.58 -12.91 8.03
N TYR A 327 8.66 -12.38 7.46
CA TYR A 327 8.68 -11.11 6.75
C TYR A 327 9.09 -11.33 5.29
N LEU A 328 8.22 -11.00 4.36
CA LEU A 328 8.49 -11.05 2.92
C LEU A 328 8.36 -9.65 2.32
N ARG A 329 9.47 -9.10 1.85
CA ARG A 329 9.52 -7.87 1.05
C ARG A 329 9.72 -8.24 -0.41
N ILE A 330 8.87 -7.71 -1.30
CA ILE A 330 9.04 -7.84 -2.76
C ILE A 330 9.14 -6.44 -3.33
N GLN A 331 10.32 -6.10 -3.88
CA GLN A 331 10.65 -4.79 -4.43
C GLN A 331 11.54 -4.94 -5.65
N ASP A 332 11.38 -4.06 -6.63
CA ASP A 332 12.28 -3.92 -7.79
C ASP A 332 13.04 -2.59 -7.70
N ASP A 333 14.37 -2.64 -7.67
CA ASP A 333 15.24 -1.46 -7.63
C ASP A 333 15.96 -1.23 -8.97
N THR A 334 15.39 -1.74 -10.07
CA THR A 334 16.04 -1.74 -11.38
C THR A 334 15.26 -0.99 -12.46
N LEU A 335 14.23 -0.22 -12.09
CA LEU A 335 13.40 0.51 -13.06
C LEU A 335 14.20 1.59 -13.78
N THR A 336 14.03 1.68 -15.08
CA THR A 336 14.73 2.67 -15.92
C THR A 336 13.75 3.46 -16.78
N GLY A 337 14.14 4.65 -17.19
CA GLY A 337 13.37 5.50 -18.10
C GLY A 337 11.94 5.75 -17.60
N ASN A 338 10.96 5.56 -18.49
CA ASN A 338 9.55 5.80 -18.20
C ASN A 338 8.97 4.85 -17.12
N LEU A 339 9.51 3.64 -16.99
CA LEU A 339 9.08 2.67 -15.96
C LEU A 339 9.31 3.20 -14.54
N ALA A 340 10.31 4.04 -14.32
CA ALA A 340 10.57 4.66 -13.03
C ALA A 340 9.63 5.83 -12.71
N SER A 341 8.89 6.36 -13.72
CA SER A 341 7.94 7.45 -13.50
C SER A 341 6.68 7.01 -12.78
N VAL A 342 6.11 7.91 -11.97
CA VAL A 342 4.85 7.69 -11.24
C VAL A 342 3.60 8.06 -12.02
N ASP A 343 3.74 8.72 -13.19
CA ASP A 343 2.64 9.35 -13.90
C ASP A 343 2.67 9.25 -15.45
N ILE A 344 3.66 8.55 -16.04
CA ILE A 344 3.69 8.32 -17.48
C ILE A 344 2.75 7.16 -17.82
N SER A 345 1.52 7.49 -18.18
CA SER A 345 0.42 6.55 -18.40
C SER A 345 0.24 6.15 -19.87
N THR A 346 1.32 6.14 -20.68
CA THR A 346 1.25 5.62 -22.04
C THR A 346 1.00 4.10 -22.03
N LYS A 347 0.36 3.59 -23.07
CA LYS A 347 0.06 2.16 -23.20
C LYS A 347 1.32 1.30 -23.04
N GLU A 348 2.40 1.70 -23.72
CA GLU A 348 3.68 1.01 -23.71
C GLU A 348 4.28 0.97 -22.30
N ASN A 349 4.16 2.07 -21.54
CA ASN A 349 4.67 2.11 -20.17
C ASN A 349 3.85 1.27 -19.21
N LEU A 350 2.52 1.30 -19.33
CA LEU A 350 1.63 0.48 -18.49
C LEU A 350 1.83 -1.02 -18.76
N GLU A 351 1.95 -1.43 -20.04
CA GLU A 351 2.30 -2.81 -20.42
C GLU A 351 3.70 -3.20 -19.92
N GLY A 352 4.66 -2.27 -19.97
CA GLY A 352 5.99 -2.47 -19.41
C GLY A 352 5.98 -2.71 -17.89
N LEU A 353 5.13 -2.00 -17.14
CA LEU A 353 4.99 -2.21 -15.69
C LEU A 353 4.35 -3.57 -15.35
N ILE A 354 3.40 -4.06 -16.17
CA ILE A 354 2.87 -5.41 -16.03
C ILE A 354 4.01 -6.42 -16.16
N LYS A 355 4.81 -6.28 -17.23
CA LYS A 355 5.95 -7.16 -17.47
C LYS A 355 6.97 -7.15 -16.34
N VAL A 356 7.26 -5.96 -15.78
CA VAL A 356 8.10 -5.86 -14.58
C VAL A 356 7.52 -6.68 -13.42
N GLY A 357 6.22 -6.57 -13.15
CA GLY A 357 5.54 -7.35 -12.10
C GLY A 357 5.63 -8.86 -12.34
N GLU A 358 5.43 -9.30 -13.59
CA GLU A 358 5.54 -10.70 -13.98
C GLU A 358 6.98 -11.23 -13.84
N GLU A 359 7.97 -10.49 -14.32
CA GLU A 359 9.39 -10.84 -14.19
C GLU A 359 9.83 -10.86 -12.73
N LEU A 360 9.34 -9.91 -11.90
CA LEU A 360 9.64 -9.84 -10.49
C LEU A 360 9.18 -11.08 -9.73
N LEU A 361 8.07 -11.68 -10.14
CA LEU A 361 7.60 -12.96 -9.58
C LEU A 361 8.60 -14.10 -9.79
N ASP A 362 9.33 -14.10 -10.91
CA ASP A 362 10.31 -15.13 -11.24
C ASP A 362 11.74 -14.80 -10.73
N LYS A 363 11.99 -13.57 -10.29
CA LYS A 363 13.25 -13.20 -9.65
C LYS A 363 13.45 -13.96 -8.33
N PRO A 364 14.72 -14.21 -7.93
CA PRO A 364 15.02 -14.77 -6.61
C PRO A 364 14.42 -13.92 -5.49
N ALA A 365 13.86 -14.58 -4.47
CA ALA A 365 13.48 -13.90 -3.24
C ALA A 365 14.72 -13.23 -2.64
N SER A 366 14.60 -11.96 -2.27
CA SER A 366 15.73 -11.15 -1.81
C SER A 366 15.46 -10.53 -0.44
N LYS A 367 16.52 -10.18 0.25
CA LYS A 367 16.50 -9.43 1.50
C LYS A 367 17.64 -8.42 1.54
N ILE A 368 17.47 -7.36 2.33
CA ILE A 368 18.54 -6.37 2.47
C ILE A 368 19.77 -6.98 3.15
N ASN A 369 20.92 -6.80 2.54
CA ASN A 369 22.21 -7.07 3.21
C ASN A 369 22.51 -5.90 4.14
N LEU A 370 22.56 -6.16 5.45
CA LEU A 370 22.69 -5.12 6.47
C LEU A 370 24.08 -4.43 6.46
N ASP A 371 25.10 -5.10 5.91
CA ASP A 371 26.45 -4.52 5.82
C ASP A 371 26.58 -3.61 4.60
N LYS A 372 25.91 -3.95 3.50
CA LYS A 372 26.05 -3.27 2.21
C LYS A 372 24.87 -2.31 1.92
N GLY A 373 23.74 -2.46 2.62
CA GLY A 373 22.52 -1.69 2.38
C GLY A 373 21.83 -1.98 1.03
N VAL A 374 22.12 -3.13 0.41
CA VAL A 374 21.55 -3.53 -0.90
C VAL A 374 20.79 -4.84 -0.78
N TYR A 375 19.81 -5.04 -1.67
CA TYR A 375 19.07 -6.30 -1.74
C TYR A 375 19.95 -7.39 -2.36
N GLU A 376 20.03 -8.53 -1.70
CA GLU A 376 20.73 -9.72 -2.17
C GLU A 376 19.79 -10.92 -2.14
N ALA A 377 19.95 -11.84 -3.10
CA ALA A 377 19.16 -13.07 -3.14
C ALA A 377 19.35 -13.88 -1.86
N VAL A 378 18.25 -14.41 -1.34
CA VAL A 378 18.28 -15.32 -0.18
C VAL A 378 18.83 -16.68 -0.64
N GLU A 379 19.91 -17.15 -0.03
CA GLU A 379 20.45 -18.47 -0.32
C GLU A 379 19.38 -19.54 -0.08
N ASN A 380 19.12 -20.37 -1.09
CA ASN A 380 18.05 -21.38 -1.10
C ASN A 380 16.64 -20.79 -0.88
N GLY A 381 16.44 -19.48 -1.06
CA GLY A 381 15.16 -18.80 -0.88
C GLY A 381 14.13 -19.11 -1.98
N GLY A 382 14.59 -19.59 -3.13
CA GLY A 382 13.75 -19.77 -4.33
C GLY A 382 13.35 -18.45 -4.96
N THR A 383 12.33 -18.49 -5.81
CA THR A 383 11.77 -17.30 -6.46
C THR A 383 10.74 -16.58 -5.56
N ASN A 384 10.35 -15.34 -5.93
CA ASN A 384 9.27 -14.63 -5.26
C ASN A 384 7.93 -15.40 -5.37
N LYS A 385 7.66 -16.10 -6.48
CA LYS A 385 6.52 -17.03 -6.62
C LYS A 385 6.52 -18.10 -5.54
N GLU A 386 7.66 -18.75 -5.35
CA GLU A 386 7.80 -19.80 -4.33
C GLU A 386 7.70 -19.24 -2.91
N ALA A 387 8.23 -18.06 -2.66
CA ALA A 387 8.07 -17.37 -1.39
C ALA A 387 6.59 -17.05 -1.12
N LEU A 388 5.87 -16.48 -2.10
CA LEU A 388 4.43 -16.21 -1.99
C LEU A 388 3.60 -17.48 -1.76
N ARG A 389 3.92 -18.59 -2.42
CA ARG A 389 3.27 -19.90 -2.15
C ARG A 389 3.46 -20.36 -0.70
N ARG A 390 4.68 -20.21 -0.16
CA ARG A 390 4.93 -20.54 1.26
C ARG A 390 4.11 -19.65 2.19
N PHE A 391 4.01 -18.35 1.88
CA PHE A 391 3.19 -17.42 2.67
C PHE A 391 1.70 -17.71 2.51
N ALA A 392 1.20 -17.98 1.31
CA ALA A 392 -0.19 -18.38 1.07
C ALA A 392 -0.58 -19.61 1.89
N LYS A 393 0.32 -20.60 1.98
CA LYS A 393 0.09 -21.78 2.84
C LYS A 393 -0.01 -21.41 4.31
N LYS A 394 0.92 -20.58 4.84
CA LYS A 394 0.87 -20.11 6.24
C LYS A 394 -0.43 -19.32 6.51
N LEU A 395 -0.87 -18.47 5.59
CA LEU A 395 -2.12 -17.71 5.68
C LEU A 395 -3.35 -18.62 5.71
N SER A 396 -3.41 -19.61 4.81
CA SER A 396 -4.49 -20.61 4.78
C SER A 396 -4.52 -21.46 6.07
N GLU A 397 -3.36 -21.91 6.54
CA GLU A 397 -3.24 -22.67 7.79
C GLU A 397 -3.73 -21.84 9.00
N GLU A 398 -3.34 -20.57 9.10
CA GLU A 398 -3.78 -19.68 10.17
C GLU A 398 -5.30 -19.46 10.13
N ARG A 399 -5.86 -19.19 8.95
CA ARG A 399 -7.30 -19.03 8.76
C ARG A 399 -8.07 -20.28 9.20
N LYS A 400 -7.65 -21.47 8.74
CA LYS A 400 -8.26 -22.77 9.13
C LYS A 400 -8.14 -23.04 10.62
N PHE A 401 -6.98 -22.71 11.21
CA PHE A 401 -6.78 -22.82 12.65
C PHE A 401 -7.79 -21.98 13.43
N ARG A 402 -7.97 -20.72 13.08
CA ARG A 402 -8.94 -19.82 13.72
C ARG A 402 -10.38 -20.30 13.56
N GLN A 403 -10.75 -20.78 12.37
CA GLN A 403 -12.09 -21.33 12.10
C GLN A 403 -12.40 -22.58 12.92
N SER A 404 -11.37 -23.38 13.23
CA SER A 404 -11.50 -24.60 14.05
C SER A 404 -11.54 -24.32 15.54
N ASN A 405 -11.16 -23.12 16.00
CA ASN A 405 -11.06 -22.74 17.40
C ASN A 405 -11.84 -21.45 17.74
N PRO A 406 -13.12 -21.33 17.35
CA PRO A 406 -13.90 -20.16 17.65
C PRO A 406 -14.10 -20.06 19.19
N GLY A 407 -13.46 -19.12 19.85
CA GLY A 407 -13.63 -18.84 21.28
C GLY A 407 -12.63 -19.49 22.24
N SER A 408 -11.53 -20.06 21.76
CA SER A 408 -10.42 -20.42 22.64
C SER A 408 -9.69 -19.13 23.05
N SER A 409 -9.70 -18.82 24.37
CA SER A 409 -8.78 -17.82 24.94
C SER A 409 -7.34 -18.12 24.49
N PRO A 410 -6.51 -17.10 24.21
CA PRO A 410 -5.16 -17.31 23.72
C PRO A 410 -4.40 -18.22 24.69
N LEU A 411 -3.69 -19.20 24.14
CA LEU A 411 -2.69 -19.96 24.89
C LEU A 411 -1.63 -18.96 25.41
N VAL A 412 -1.63 -18.73 26.71
CA VAL A 412 -0.72 -17.84 27.43
C VAL A 412 0.73 -18.35 27.30
#